data_80c45466bd55c2d8f2ad62af236be798
#
_entry.id   80c45466bd55c2d8f2ad62af236be798
#
_cell.length_a   1.000
_cell.length_b   1.000
_cell.length_c   1.000
_cell.angle_alpha   90.00
_cell.angle_beta   90.00
_cell.angle_gamma   90.00
#
_symmetry.space_group_name_H-M   'P 1'
#
loop_
_entity.id
_entity.type
_entity.pdbx_description
1 polymer ?
#
loop_
_entity_poly.entity_id
_entity_poly.type
_entity_poly.pdbx_seq_one_letter_code
_entity_poly.pdbx_strand_id
1 'polypeptide(L)'
;MKEFDYKLDYKKIDFKKPENRELYRIGRGEQGVLLVRPYTDIICKHWRFKTPDTARRSADKIYRMFESYKNKGDFIGMDMCRKFLEMGF
;
A
#
# COMPACT_ATOMS: atom_id res chain seq x y z
N MET A 1 -7.00 3.77 17.57
CA MET A 1 -6.86 3.68 16.10
C MET A 1 -8.16 3.19 15.49
N LYS A 2 -8.63 3.86 14.43
CA LYS A 2 -9.86 3.47 13.77
C LYS A 2 -9.64 2.22 12.92
N GLU A 3 -10.61 1.32 12.93
CA GLU A 3 -10.55 0.11 12.12
C GLU A 3 -10.76 0.42 10.64
N PHE A 4 -10.33 -0.50 9.78
CA PHE A 4 -10.52 -0.39 8.35
C PHE A 4 -12.01 -0.37 8.02
N ASP A 5 -12.42 0.59 7.19
CA ASP A 5 -13.84 0.79 6.85
C ASP A 5 -14.17 0.11 5.52
N TYR A 6 -14.83 -1.03 5.58
CA TYR A 6 -15.25 -1.77 4.38
C TYR A 6 -16.52 -1.21 3.74
N LYS A 7 -17.17 -0.21 4.36
CA LYS A 7 -18.37 0.40 3.81
C LYS A 7 -18.07 1.43 2.73
N LEU A 8 -16.82 1.90 2.64
CA LEU A 8 -16.42 2.88 1.64
C LEU A 8 -16.37 2.23 0.25
N ASP A 9 -16.75 3.00 -0.77
CA ASP A 9 -16.60 2.56 -2.15
C ASP A 9 -15.19 2.91 -2.64
N TYR A 10 -14.25 2.01 -2.40
CA TYR A 10 -12.84 2.23 -2.70
C TYR A 10 -12.55 2.40 -4.19
N LYS A 11 -13.43 1.91 -5.07
CA LYS A 11 -13.25 2.08 -6.51
C LYS A 11 -13.38 3.53 -6.95
N LYS A 12 -14.12 4.33 -6.17
CA LYS A 12 -14.39 5.74 -6.48
C LYS A 12 -13.51 6.70 -5.70
N ILE A 13 -12.66 6.21 -4.80
CA ILE A 13 -11.83 7.04 -3.93
C ILE A 13 -10.40 7.10 -4.44
N ASP A 14 -9.91 8.33 -4.72
CA ASP A 14 -8.50 8.57 -4.99
C ASP A 14 -7.85 9.11 -3.70
N PHE A 15 -7.06 8.27 -3.04
CA PHE A 15 -6.46 8.60 -1.75
C PHE A 15 -5.32 9.62 -1.87
N LYS A 16 -4.88 9.96 -3.07
CA LYS A 16 -3.92 11.05 -3.26
C LYS A 16 -4.55 12.42 -3.13
N LYS A 17 -5.86 12.53 -3.31
CA LYS A 17 -6.57 13.80 -3.15
C LYS A 17 -6.65 14.17 -1.67
N PRO A 18 -6.32 15.42 -1.29
CA PRO A 18 -6.32 15.83 0.12
C PRO A 18 -7.62 15.55 0.85
N GLU A 19 -8.77 15.76 0.19
CA GLU A 19 -10.08 15.56 0.80
C GLU A 19 -10.38 14.10 1.12
N ASN A 20 -9.65 13.16 0.48
CA ASN A 20 -9.89 11.73 0.68
C ASN A 20 -8.90 11.08 1.65
N ARG A 21 -7.79 11.76 1.98
CA ARG A 21 -6.76 11.16 2.82
C ARG A 21 -7.27 10.82 4.22
N GLU A 22 -8.22 11.57 4.74
CA GLU A 22 -8.82 11.31 6.05
C GLU A 22 -9.64 10.01 6.08
N LEU A 23 -10.04 9.51 4.92
CA LEU A 23 -10.78 8.25 4.82
C LEU A 23 -9.88 7.03 4.98
N TYR A 24 -8.56 7.21 4.87
CA TYR A 24 -7.63 6.11 5.01
C TYR A 24 -7.60 5.61 6.44
N ARG A 25 -7.65 4.29 6.58
CA ARG A 25 -7.57 3.63 7.89
C ARG A 25 -6.39 2.68 7.88
N ILE A 26 -5.57 2.75 8.93
CA ILE A 26 -4.49 1.78 9.13
C ILE A 26 -5.12 0.51 9.65
N GLY A 27 -5.19 -0.52 8.81
CA GLY A 27 -5.68 -1.83 9.22
C GLY A 27 -4.57 -2.67 9.82
N ARG A 28 -4.93 -3.85 10.30
CA ARG A 28 -3.96 -4.83 10.78
C ARG A 28 -3.33 -5.57 9.62
N GLY A 29 -2.00 -5.75 9.67
CA GLY A 29 -1.27 -6.48 8.63
C GLY A 29 -1.54 -5.92 7.24
N GLU A 30 -2.00 -6.78 6.33
CA GLU A 30 -2.28 -6.44 4.94
C GLU A 30 -3.74 -6.06 4.69
N GLN A 31 -4.52 -5.78 5.74
CA GLN A 31 -5.95 -5.45 5.59
C GLN A 31 -6.14 -4.26 4.65
N GLY A 32 -6.96 -4.45 3.62
CA GLY A 32 -7.29 -3.39 2.67
C GLY A 32 -6.25 -3.11 1.61
N VAL A 33 -5.17 -3.89 1.54
CA VAL A 33 -4.05 -3.64 0.64
C VAL A 33 -4.45 -3.54 -0.84
N LEU A 34 -5.48 -4.26 -1.26
CA LEU A 34 -5.92 -4.28 -2.65
C LEU A 34 -7.01 -3.25 -2.97
N LEU A 35 -7.34 -2.38 -2.02
CA LEU A 35 -8.46 -1.45 -2.17
C LEU A 35 -8.05 0.02 -2.26
N VAL A 36 -6.86 0.38 -1.81
CA VAL A 36 -6.47 1.79 -1.65
C VAL A 36 -5.78 2.30 -2.92
N ARG A 37 -6.55 2.99 -3.77
CA ARG A 37 -6.03 3.52 -5.04
C ARG A 37 -5.57 4.96 -4.91
N PRO A 38 -4.62 5.40 -5.71
CA PRO A 38 -3.93 4.65 -6.78
C PRO A 38 -2.77 3.77 -6.29
N TYR A 39 -2.49 3.73 -5.00
CA TYR A 39 -1.33 3.04 -4.42
C TYR A 39 -1.31 1.56 -4.76
N THR A 40 -2.45 0.88 -4.61
CA THR A 40 -2.56 -0.54 -4.96
C THR A 40 -2.10 -0.80 -6.38
N ASP A 41 -2.60 -0.03 -7.35
CA ASP A 41 -2.28 -0.26 -8.76
C ASP A 41 -0.80 -0.03 -9.04
N ILE A 42 -0.19 0.95 -8.38
CA ILE A 42 1.23 1.29 -8.59
C ILE A 42 2.14 0.23 -7.96
N ILE A 43 1.86 -0.15 -6.71
CA ILE A 43 2.73 -1.05 -5.96
C ILE A 43 2.57 -2.49 -6.42
N CYS A 44 1.34 -2.92 -6.72
CA CYS A 44 1.04 -4.29 -7.11
C CYS A 44 1.81 -4.75 -8.35
N LYS A 45 2.13 -3.84 -9.26
CA LYS A 45 2.95 -4.15 -10.44
C LYS A 45 4.29 -4.77 -10.08
N HIS A 46 4.84 -4.40 -8.92
CA HIS A 46 6.15 -4.81 -8.47
C HIS A 46 6.10 -5.96 -7.46
N TRP A 47 4.92 -6.40 -7.10
CA TRP A 47 4.72 -7.45 -6.10
C TRP A 47 4.76 -8.82 -6.79
N ARG A 48 5.89 -9.54 -6.60
CA ARG A 48 6.15 -10.85 -7.23
C ARG A 48 6.90 -11.73 -6.24
N PHE A 49 6.31 -12.87 -5.89
CA PHE A 49 6.87 -13.76 -4.88
C PHE A 49 6.89 -15.22 -5.30
N LYS A 50 6.86 -15.48 -6.62
CA LYS A 50 6.78 -16.84 -7.16
C LYS A 50 8.05 -17.64 -6.92
N THR A 51 9.21 -17.02 -6.98
CA THR A 51 10.50 -17.67 -6.73
C THR A 51 11.30 -16.85 -5.72
N PRO A 52 12.33 -17.46 -5.05
CA PRO A 52 13.18 -16.68 -4.13
C PRO A 52 13.81 -15.45 -4.76
N ASP A 53 14.26 -15.55 -6.02
CA ASP A 53 14.88 -14.40 -6.71
C ASP A 53 13.85 -13.31 -6.99
N THR A 54 12.68 -13.66 -7.51
CA THR A 54 11.63 -12.67 -7.77
C THR A 54 11.12 -12.06 -6.47
N ALA A 55 11.03 -12.84 -5.40
CA ALA A 55 10.63 -12.34 -4.08
C ALA A 55 11.61 -11.29 -3.57
N ARG A 56 12.93 -11.57 -3.71
CA ARG A 56 13.97 -10.63 -3.27
C ARG A 56 13.91 -9.32 -4.06
N ARG A 57 13.81 -9.41 -5.38
CA ARG A 57 13.72 -8.23 -6.25
C ARG A 57 12.48 -7.41 -5.95
N SER A 58 11.36 -8.09 -5.75
CA SER A 58 10.10 -7.45 -5.41
C SER A 58 10.19 -6.72 -4.07
N ALA A 59 10.73 -7.39 -3.05
CA ALA A 59 10.90 -6.78 -1.74
C ALA A 59 11.81 -5.56 -1.80
N ASP A 60 12.94 -5.65 -2.51
CA ASP A 60 13.86 -4.53 -2.67
C ASP A 60 13.18 -3.35 -3.37
N LYS A 61 12.43 -3.63 -4.43
CA LYS A 61 11.73 -2.57 -5.18
C LYS A 61 10.68 -1.89 -4.31
N ILE A 62 9.86 -2.66 -3.60
CA ILE A 62 8.80 -2.11 -2.75
C ILE A 62 9.42 -1.35 -1.58
N TYR A 63 10.53 -1.83 -1.02
CA TYR A 63 11.24 -1.12 0.04
C TYR A 63 11.75 0.24 -0.45
N ARG A 64 12.29 0.31 -1.66
CA ARG A 64 12.71 1.59 -2.26
C ARG A 64 11.53 2.53 -2.47
N MET A 65 10.38 1.99 -2.83
CA MET A 65 9.15 2.78 -2.93
C MET A 65 8.72 3.31 -1.57
N PHE A 66 8.84 2.49 -0.53
CA PHE A 66 8.60 2.92 0.85
C PHE A 66 9.46 4.13 1.21
N GLU A 67 10.76 4.05 0.93
CA GLU A 67 11.67 5.16 1.21
C GLU A 67 11.33 6.41 0.41
N SER A 68 10.94 6.25 -0.86
CA SER A 68 10.51 7.37 -1.70
C SER A 68 9.27 8.05 -1.12
N TYR A 69 8.27 7.29 -0.69
CA TYR A 69 7.09 7.85 -0.04
C TYR A 69 7.43 8.53 1.27
N LYS A 70 8.34 7.93 2.04
CA LYS A 70 8.83 8.53 3.29
C LYS A 70 9.44 9.91 3.04
N ASN A 71 10.31 10.01 2.03
CA ASN A 71 10.97 11.27 1.71
C ASN A 71 10.00 12.34 1.24
N LYS A 72 8.88 11.95 0.64
CA LYS A 72 7.82 12.86 0.21
C LYS A 72 6.81 13.18 1.32
N GLY A 73 6.93 12.52 2.46
CA GLY A 73 5.96 12.65 3.53
C GLY A 73 4.62 11.99 3.23
N ASP A 74 4.61 11.03 2.31
CA ASP A 74 3.38 10.33 1.92
C ASP A 74 3.16 9.11 2.80
N PHE A 75 2.50 9.32 3.93
CA PHE A 75 2.24 8.27 4.92
C PHE A 75 1.43 7.10 4.35
N ILE A 76 0.44 7.39 3.52
CA ILE A 76 -0.40 6.33 2.93
C ILE A 76 0.44 5.42 2.04
N GLY A 77 1.31 6.00 1.21
CA GLY A 77 2.23 5.22 0.38
C GLY A 77 3.15 4.34 1.22
N MET A 78 3.68 4.89 2.32
CA MET A 78 4.52 4.12 3.25
C MET A 78 3.77 2.91 3.81
N ASP A 79 2.57 3.14 4.33
CA ASP A 79 1.78 2.08 4.94
C ASP A 79 1.37 1.03 3.92
N MET A 80 1.04 1.44 2.70
CA MET A 80 0.70 0.52 1.63
C MET A 80 1.89 -0.37 1.25
N CYS A 81 3.09 0.19 1.17
CA CYS A 81 4.30 -0.61 0.91
C CYS A 81 4.54 -1.63 2.03
N ARG A 82 4.36 -1.20 3.29
CA ARG A 82 4.46 -2.10 4.44
C ARG A 82 3.50 -3.28 4.31
N LYS A 83 2.24 -3.00 3.97
CA LYS A 83 1.22 -4.04 3.82
C LYS A 83 1.56 -5.02 2.70
N PHE A 84 2.04 -4.53 1.57
CA PHE A 84 2.45 -5.41 0.47
C PHE A 84 3.64 -6.30 0.86
N LEU A 85 4.60 -5.75 1.60
CA LEU A 85 5.74 -6.54 2.08
C LEU A 85 5.28 -7.63 3.05
N GLU A 86 4.40 -7.30 3.98
CA GLU A 86 3.84 -8.29 4.92
C GLU A 86 3.07 -9.40 4.20
N MET A 87 2.32 -9.05 3.15
CA MET A 87 1.55 -10.02 2.38
C MET A 87 2.45 -10.99 1.61
N GLY A 88 3.68 -10.58 1.25
CA GLY A 88 4.64 -11.41 0.54
C GLY A 88 5.44 -12.35 1.43
N PHE A 89 5.39 -12.18 2.72
CA PHE A 89 6.10 -12.98 3.70
C PHE A 89 5.13 -13.56 4.70
#